data_d04c829348f292820e4dc2dae892443e
#
_entry.id   d04c829348f292820e4dc2dae892443e
#
_cell.length_a   1.000
_cell.length_b   1.000
_cell.length_c   1.000
_cell.angle_alpha   90.00
_cell.angle_beta   90.00
_cell.angle_gamma   90.00
#
_symmetry.space_group_name_H-M   'P 1'
#
loop_
_entity.id
_entity.type
_entity.pdbx_description
1 polymer ?
#
loop_
_entity_poly.entity_id
_entity_poly.type
_entity_poly.pdbx_seq_one_letter_code
_entity_poly.pdbx_strand_id
1 'polypeptide(L)'
;GVGGTNTCAAAGCHDSSNGTGGALRLAGAATRVDLADPANTPELIRLTDMYRNFYSAQGVVLIGAPAQSLLLNKPRLINVLHGGGRIFSSADDGNVKRISYWINHPMPQGQDEFSAAGNALFTPADPQTGTCNTP
;
A
#
# COMPACT_ATOMS: atom_id res chain seq x y z
N GLY A 1 11.04 -2.25 2.95
CA GLY A 1 11.88 -3.39 3.32
C GLY A 1 12.14 -3.40 4.82
N VAL A 2 11.94 -4.53 5.45
CA VAL A 2 12.23 -4.68 6.88
C VAL A 2 13.74 -4.50 7.08
N GLY A 3 14.15 -3.41 7.74
CA GLY A 3 15.54 -3.16 8.14
C GLY A 3 16.49 -2.69 7.04
N GLY A 4 16.01 -2.37 5.85
CA GLY A 4 16.86 -1.89 4.75
C GLY A 4 16.68 -0.40 4.45
N THR A 5 17.75 0.21 3.94
CA THR A 5 17.74 1.58 3.41
C THR A 5 16.85 1.77 2.16
N ASN A 6 16.36 0.68 1.59
CA ASN A 6 15.57 0.65 0.34
C ASN A 6 14.08 0.51 0.62
N THR A 7 13.47 1.53 1.19
CA THR A 7 12.01 1.65 1.28
C THR A 7 11.48 2.51 0.14
N CYS A 8 10.23 2.29 -0.27
CA CYS A 8 9.60 3.18 -1.25
C CYS A 8 9.59 4.64 -0.78
N ALA A 9 9.51 4.87 0.54
CA ALA A 9 9.55 6.18 1.17
C ALA A 9 10.97 6.71 1.43
N ALA A 10 12.01 6.15 0.82
CA ALA A 10 13.36 6.67 0.96
C ALA A 10 13.46 8.10 0.41
N ALA A 11 14.33 8.91 1.06
CA ALA A 11 14.63 10.27 0.61
C ALA A 11 15.09 10.25 -0.87
N GLY A 12 14.57 11.17 -1.65
CA GLY A 12 14.86 11.22 -3.10
C GLY A 12 14.02 10.24 -3.95
N CYS A 13 13.30 9.27 -3.33
CA CYS A 13 12.38 8.36 -4.02
C CYS A 13 10.92 8.84 -3.89
N HIS A 14 10.11 8.16 -3.09
CA HIS A 14 8.70 8.50 -2.90
C HIS A 14 8.42 9.17 -1.54
N ASP A 15 9.43 9.66 -0.86
CA ASP A 15 9.27 10.42 0.37
C ASP A 15 8.27 11.57 0.21
N SER A 16 7.40 11.76 1.21
CA SER A 16 6.35 12.77 1.16
C SER A 16 6.87 14.22 1.14
N SER A 17 8.07 14.45 1.66
CA SER A 17 8.67 15.79 1.78
C SER A 17 9.62 16.12 0.62
N ASN A 18 10.53 15.20 0.29
CA ASN A 18 11.64 15.44 -0.62
C ASN A 18 11.70 14.48 -1.81
N GLY A 19 10.70 13.62 -1.97
CA GLY A 19 10.70 12.61 -3.02
C GLY A 19 10.56 13.22 -4.42
N THR A 20 11.24 12.63 -5.38
CA THR A 20 11.17 12.98 -6.81
C THR A 20 10.50 11.89 -7.65
N GLY A 21 10.06 10.81 -7.03
CA GLY A 21 9.54 9.59 -7.66
C GLY A 21 8.13 9.67 -8.27
N GLY A 22 7.66 10.84 -8.67
CA GLY A 22 6.37 10.99 -9.35
C GLY A 22 5.20 11.16 -8.37
N ALA A 23 3.99 10.72 -8.77
CA ALA A 23 2.75 10.98 -8.02
C ALA A 23 2.64 10.23 -6.68
N LEU A 24 3.25 9.05 -6.56
CA LEU A 24 3.27 8.32 -5.28
C LEU A 24 4.08 9.08 -4.25
N ARG A 25 3.46 9.39 -3.11
CA ARG A 25 4.08 10.06 -1.97
C ARG A 25 3.80 9.29 -0.69
N LEU A 26 4.84 9.00 0.08
CA LEU A 26 4.75 8.16 1.27
C LEU A 26 5.48 8.80 2.45
N ALA A 27 4.80 8.92 3.56
CA ALA A 27 5.40 9.24 4.85
C ALA A 27 6.02 7.96 5.43
N GLY A 28 7.35 7.91 5.45
CA GLY A 28 8.09 6.70 5.87
C GLY A 28 7.96 6.38 7.36
N ALA A 29 7.65 7.39 8.18
CA ALA A 29 7.45 7.25 9.63
C ALA A 29 5.98 7.04 10.02
N ALA A 30 5.08 6.82 9.06
CA ALA A 30 3.67 6.60 9.34
C ALA A 30 3.46 5.40 10.29
N THR A 31 2.71 5.62 11.36
CA THR A 31 2.38 4.60 12.34
C THR A 31 1.10 3.88 11.97
N ARG A 32 1.00 2.61 12.39
CA ARG A 32 -0.22 1.82 12.20
C ARG A 32 -1.39 2.48 12.93
N VAL A 33 -2.53 2.53 12.27
CA VAL A 33 -3.81 2.95 12.85
C VAL A 33 -4.63 1.70 13.14
N ASP A 34 -5.15 1.59 14.35
CA ASP A 34 -6.10 0.54 14.72
C ASP A 34 -7.51 1.00 14.36
N LEU A 35 -8.09 0.40 13.33
CA LEU A 35 -9.45 0.72 12.87
C LEU A 35 -10.53 0.16 13.80
N ALA A 36 -10.19 -0.78 14.69
CA ALA A 36 -11.12 -1.34 15.67
C ALA A 36 -11.20 -0.51 16.96
N ASP A 37 -10.26 0.42 17.17
CA ASP A 37 -10.28 1.33 18.31
C ASP A 37 -11.36 2.40 18.10
N PRO A 38 -12.40 2.46 18.94
CA PRO A 38 -13.48 3.44 18.80
C PRO A 38 -13.03 4.90 18.99
N ALA A 39 -11.85 5.14 19.55
CA ALA A 39 -11.25 6.47 19.63
C ALA A 39 -10.74 6.97 18.26
N ASN A 40 -10.47 6.05 17.32
CA ASN A 40 -10.04 6.36 15.96
C ASN A 40 -11.26 6.58 15.07
N THR A 41 -11.89 7.75 15.17
CA THR A 41 -13.01 8.07 14.27
C THR A 41 -12.52 8.23 12.80
N PRO A 42 -13.40 8.05 11.80
CA PRO A 42 -13.04 8.26 10.39
C PRO A 42 -12.37 9.62 10.12
N GLU A 43 -12.82 10.67 10.79
CA GLU A 43 -12.26 12.02 10.66
C GLU A 43 -10.81 12.08 11.16
N LEU A 44 -10.52 11.47 12.32
CA LEU A 44 -9.16 11.42 12.87
C LEU A 44 -8.25 10.53 12.01
N ILE A 45 -8.74 9.39 11.54
CA ILE A 45 -7.97 8.49 10.68
C ILE A 45 -7.55 9.20 9.39
N ARG A 46 -8.43 9.97 8.74
CA ARG A 46 -8.13 10.73 7.53
C ARG A 46 -7.03 11.79 7.71
N LEU A 47 -6.75 12.20 8.93
CA LEU A 47 -5.66 13.14 9.23
C LEU A 47 -4.31 12.44 9.42
N THR A 48 -4.27 11.12 9.51
CA THR A 48 -3.03 10.36 9.74
C THR A 48 -2.17 10.25 8.48
N ASP A 49 -0.87 10.11 8.68
CA ASP A 49 0.07 9.81 7.59
C ASP A 49 -0.18 8.43 6.95
N MET A 50 -0.68 7.47 7.73
CA MET A 50 -1.06 6.16 7.20
C MET A 50 -2.21 6.28 6.19
N TYR A 51 -3.23 7.10 6.48
CA TYR A 51 -4.30 7.36 5.53
C TYR A 51 -3.81 8.10 4.28
N ARG A 52 -2.92 9.07 4.45
CA ARG A 52 -2.30 9.76 3.30
C ARG A 52 -1.52 8.80 2.41
N ASN A 53 -0.80 7.85 3.01
CA ASN A 53 -0.09 6.79 2.28
C ASN A 53 -1.07 5.90 1.49
N PHE A 54 -2.16 5.49 2.13
CA PHE A 54 -3.23 4.73 1.48
C PHE A 54 -3.82 5.48 0.27
N TYR A 55 -4.19 6.73 0.47
CA TYR A 55 -4.76 7.57 -0.59
C TYR A 55 -3.78 7.77 -1.75
N SER A 56 -2.52 8.04 -1.44
CA SER A 56 -1.46 8.20 -2.44
C SER A 56 -1.23 6.91 -3.23
N ALA A 57 -1.23 5.76 -2.56
CA ALA A 57 -1.06 4.46 -3.22
C ALA A 57 -2.22 4.12 -4.17
N GLN A 58 -3.45 4.49 -3.82
CA GLN A 58 -4.61 4.30 -4.69
C GLN A 58 -4.47 5.02 -6.04
N GLY A 59 -3.81 6.18 -6.07
CA GLY A 59 -3.59 6.95 -7.29
C GLY A 59 -2.67 6.29 -8.32
N VAL A 60 -1.97 5.21 -7.96
CA VAL A 60 -1.03 4.50 -8.83
C VAL A 60 -1.37 3.00 -9.00
N VAL A 61 -2.60 2.63 -8.71
CA VAL A 61 -3.14 1.30 -8.93
C VAL A 61 -4.34 1.34 -9.87
N LEU A 62 -4.56 0.25 -10.58
CA LEU A 62 -5.81 -0.05 -11.27
C LEU A 62 -6.53 -1.10 -10.43
N ILE A 63 -7.61 -0.69 -9.75
CA ILE A 63 -8.35 -1.54 -8.83
C ILE A 63 -8.87 -2.78 -9.55
N GLY A 64 -8.67 -3.96 -8.96
CA GLY A 64 -9.01 -5.25 -9.55
C GLY A 64 -8.03 -5.75 -10.62
N ALA A 65 -6.96 -5.01 -10.93
CA ALA A 65 -6.01 -5.35 -11.97
C ALA A 65 -4.54 -5.16 -11.52
N PRO A 66 -4.03 -5.98 -10.59
CA PRO A 66 -2.67 -5.84 -10.07
C PRO A 66 -1.61 -5.94 -11.15
N ALA A 67 -1.80 -6.77 -12.18
CA ALA A 67 -0.87 -6.91 -13.29
C ALA A 67 -0.74 -5.63 -14.17
N GLN A 68 -1.67 -4.69 -14.06
CA GLN A 68 -1.66 -3.42 -14.77
C GLN A 68 -1.35 -2.23 -13.84
N SER A 69 -1.15 -2.49 -12.56
CA SER A 69 -0.94 -1.46 -11.54
C SER A 69 0.51 -1.02 -11.46
N LEU A 70 0.77 0.29 -11.60
CA LEU A 70 2.12 0.85 -11.55
C LEU A 70 2.80 0.62 -10.20
N LEU A 71 2.02 0.54 -9.12
CA LEU A 71 2.52 0.22 -7.78
C LEU A 71 3.29 -1.11 -7.72
N LEU A 72 2.93 -2.08 -8.56
CA LEU A 72 3.61 -3.37 -8.68
C LEU A 72 4.56 -3.44 -9.87
N ASN A 73 4.18 -2.88 -11.01
CA ASN A 73 4.95 -3.04 -12.24
C ASN A 73 6.27 -2.27 -12.20
N LYS A 74 6.28 -1.05 -11.68
CA LYS A 74 7.50 -0.24 -11.57
C LYS A 74 8.56 -0.90 -10.70
N PRO A 75 8.31 -1.27 -9.43
CA PRO A 75 9.34 -1.88 -8.59
C PRO A 75 9.75 -3.30 -9.02
N ARG A 76 9.01 -3.91 -9.95
CA ARG A 76 9.37 -5.19 -10.59
C ARG A 76 10.01 -5.03 -11.96
N LEU A 77 10.03 -3.82 -12.53
CA LEU A 77 10.49 -3.52 -13.89
C LEU A 77 9.72 -4.31 -14.96
N ILE A 78 8.40 -4.45 -14.80
CA ILE A 78 7.56 -5.12 -15.79
C ILE A 78 7.09 -4.10 -16.82
N ASN A 79 7.68 -4.14 -18.00
CA ASN A 79 7.36 -3.28 -19.15
C ASN A 79 7.40 -1.77 -18.83
N VAL A 80 8.08 -1.36 -17.78
CA VAL A 80 8.19 0.03 -17.35
C VAL A 80 9.49 0.26 -16.59
N LEU A 81 10.11 1.42 -16.80
CA LEU A 81 11.29 1.82 -16.05
C LEU A 81 10.94 2.31 -14.65
N HIS A 82 11.84 2.06 -13.71
CA HIS A 82 11.78 2.55 -12.35
C HIS A 82 13.13 3.10 -11.91
N GLY A 83 13.19 4.40 -11.58
CA GLY A 83 14.43 5.07 -11.19
C GLY A 83 15.11 4.44 -9.96
N GLY A 84 14.33 3.86 -9.04
CA GLY A 84 14.85 3.09 -7.91
C GLY A 84 15.33 1.68 -8.24
N GLY A 85 15.28 1.27 -9.52
CA GLY A 85 15.66 -0.08 -9.94
C GLY A 85 14.62 -1.13 -9.53
N ARG A 86 15.05 -2.39 -9.55
CA ARG A 86 14.20 -3.52 -9.16
C ARG A 86 14.20 -3.68 -7.64
N ILE A 87 13.02 -3.53 -7.04
CA ILE A 87 12.81 -3.71 -5.60
C ILE A 87 12.32 -5.14 -5.29
N PHE A 88 11.41 -5.66 -6.12
CA PHE A 88 10.87 -7.01 -5.98
C PHE A 88 11.37 -7.89 -7.12
N SER A 89 12.11 -8.94 -6.78
CA SER A 89 12.70 -9.86 -7.76
C SER A 89 11.73 -10.94 -8.24
N SER A 90 10.70 -11.25 -7.45
CA SER A 90 9.76 -12.33 -7.71
C SER A 90 8.31 -11.89 -7.52
N ALA A 91 7.40 -12.56 -8.22
CA ALA A 91 5.96 -12.48 -7.95
C ALA A 91 5.59 -13.16 -6.62
N ASP A 92 6.45 -14.05 -6.13
CA ASP A 92 6.26 -14.78 -4.89
C ASP A 92 6.70 -14.01 -3.64
N ASP A 93 7.29 -12.82 -3.81
CA ASP A 93 7.60 -11.95 -2.69
C ASP A 93 6.33 -11.66 -1.86
N GLY A 94 6.43 -11.81 -0.54
CA GLY A 94 5.28 -11.63 0.36
C GLY A 94 4.63 -10.25 0.28
N ASN A 95 5.43 -9.21 0.00
CA ASN A 95 4.90 -7.85 -0.19
C ASN A 95 4.16 -7.72 -1.53
N VAL A 96 4.66 -8.37 -2.59
CA VAL A 96 3.98 -8.40 -3.89
C VAL A 96 2.63 -9.10 -3.75
N LYS A 97 2.57 -10.25 -3.08
CA LYS A 97 1.32 -10.98 -2.81
C LYS A 97 0.33 -10.14 -2.02
N ARG A 98 0.79 -9.47 -0.96
CA ARG A 98 -0.06 -8.60 -0.12
C ARG A 98 -0.61 -7.41 -0.91
N ILE A 99 0.23 -6.72 -1.67
CA ILE A 99 -0.20 -5.59 -2.50
C ILE A 99 -1.15 -6.07 -3.60
N SER A 100 -0.87 -7.22 -4.24
CA SER A 100 -1.76 -7.80 -5.25
C SER A 100 -3.12 -8.17 -4.66
N TYR A 101 -3.13 -8.73 -3.46
CA TYR A 101 -4.37 -9.03 -2.75
C TYR A 101 -5.19 -7.77 -2.49
N TRP A 102 -4.56 -6.72 -1.94
CA TRP A 102 -5.21 -5.44 -1.70
C TRP A 102 -5.81 -4.83 -2.99
N ILE A 103 -5.07 -4.85 -4.10
CA ILE A 103 -5.57 -4.34 -5.39
C ILE A 103 -6.76 -5.16 -5.91
N ASN A 104 -6.78 -6.48 -5.68
CA ASN A 104 -7.86 -7.38 -6.13
C ASN A 104 -9.13 -7.34 -5.26
N HIS A 105 -9.05 -6.75 -4.07
CA HIS A 105 -10.17 -6.70 -3.14
C HIS A 105 -10.60 -5.25 -2.89
N PRO A 106 -11.18 -4.58 -3.90
CA PRO A 106 -11.70 -3.23 -3.74
C PRO A 106 -12.85 -3.23 -2.73
N MET A 107 -13.07 -2.08 -2.11
CA MET A 107 -14.21 -1.90 -1.22
C MET A 107 -15.52 -2.21 -1.96
N PRO A 108 -16.45 -2.93 -1.32
CA PRO A 108 -17.77 -3.14 -1.88
C PRO A 108 -18.47 -1.81 -2.19
N GLN A 109 -19.21 -1.79 -3.29
CA GLN A 109 -19.94 -0.58 -3.68
C GLN A 109 -20.89 -0.11 -2.57
N GLY A 110 -20.87 1.18 -2.27
CA GLY A 110 -21.68 1.79 -1.21
C GLY A 110 -21.09 1.69 0.18
N GLN A 111 -19.86 1.16 0.32
CA GLN A 111 -19.12 1.14 1.57
C GLN A 111 -17.85 1.96 1.45
N ASP A 112 -17.34 2.44 2.57
CA ASP A 112 -16.08 3.15 2.64
C ASP A 112 -14.97 2.28 3.28
N GLU A 113 -13.76 2.80 3.27
CA GLU A 113 -12.58 2.13 3.81
C GLU A 113 -12.63 1.88 5.32
N PHE A 114 -13.58 2.47 6.03
CA PHE A 114 -13.79 2.29 7.48
C PHE A 114 -14.90 1.30 7.79
N SER A 115 -15.57 0.76 6.78
CA SER A 115 -16.61 -0.25 6.99
C SER A 115 -16.04 -1.53 7.60
N ALA A 116 -16.88 -2.32 8.24
CA ALA A 116 -16.49 -3.62 8.80
C ALA A 116 -15.90 -4.56 7.72
N ALA A 117 -16.44 -4.52 6.51
CA ALA A 117 -15.93 -5.29 5.38
C ALA A 117 -14.52 -4.85 4.99
N GLY A 118 -14.25 -3.52 4.92
CA GLY A 118 -12.91 -3.00 4.64
C GLY A 118 -11.91 -3.36 5.72
N ASN A 119 -12.30 -3.27 6.97
CA ASN A 119 -11.45 -3.64 8.10
C ASN A 119 -11.08 -5.13 8.08
N ALA A 120 -12.01 -6.01 7.74
CA ALA A 120 -11.78 -7.46 7.67
C ALA A 120 -10.81 -7.87 6.54
N LEU A 121 -10.68 -7.08 5.47
CA LEU A 121 -9.79 -7.40 4.34
C LEU A 121 -8.30 -7.48 4.73
N PHE A 122 -7.88 -6.76 5.78
CA PHE A 122 -6.47 -6.58 6.09
C PHE A 122 -6.04 -7.08 7.48
N THR A 123 -6.94 -7.69 8.23
CA THR A 123 -6.65 -8.16 9.59
C THR A 123 -7.00 -9.62 9.80
N PRO A 124 -6.08 -10.43 10.37
CA PRO A 124 -4.65 -10.23 10.44
C PRO A 124 -3.98 -10.55 9.11
N ALA A 125 -2.97 -9.77 8.72
CA ALA A 125 -2.14 -10.13 7.58
C ALA A 125 -1.08 -11.13 8.00
N ASP A 126 -0.84 -12.17 7.20
CA ASP A 126 0.32 -13.01 7.34
C ASP A 126 1.49 -12.38 6.56
N PRO A 127 2.53 -11.87 7.24
CA PRO A 127 3.64 -11.22 6.58
C PRO A 127 4.52 -12.16 5.76
N GLN A 128 4.50 -13.47 6.04
CA GLN A 128 5.34 -14.44 5.36
C GLN A 128 4.75 -14.90 4.04
N THR A 129 3.47 -15.19 4.02
CA THR A 129 2.77 -15.64 2.81
C THR A 129 2.19 -14.50 1.99
N GLY A 130 2.07 -13.31 2.57
CA GLY A 130 1.36 -12.17 1.99
C GLY A 130 -0.16 -12.38 1.95
N THR A 131 -0.69 -13.34 2.70
CA THR A 131 -2.11 -13.61 2.78
C THR A 131 -2.76 -12.66 3.78
N CYS A 132 -3.88 -12.10 3.43
CA CYS A 132 -4.72 -11.32 4.33
C CYS A 132 -5.96 -12.13 4.71
N ASN A 133 -6.56 -11.81 5.84
CA ASN A 133 -7.85 -12.40 6.16
C ASN A 133 -8.86 -12.00 5.08
N THR A 134 -9.56 -13.01 4.60
CA THR A 134 -10.79 -12.82 3.84
C THR A 134 -11.97 -12.91 4.81
N PRO A 135 -13.02 -12.12 4.59
CA PRO A 135 -14.24 -12.29 5.34
C PRO A 135 -14.82 -13.70 5.15
#